data_949aec80cedd1d42a5662a92af875833
#
_entry.id   949aec80cedd1d42a5662a92af875833
#
_cell.length_a   1.000
_cell.length_b   1.000
_cell.length_c   1.000
_cell.angle_alpha   90.00
_cell.angle_beta   90.00
_cell.angle_gamma   90.00
#
_symmetry.space_group_name_H-M   'P 1'
#
loop_
_entity.id
_entity.type
_entity.pdbx_description
1 polymer ?
#
loop_
_entity_poly.entity_id
_entity_poly.type
_entity_poly.pdbx_seq_one_letter_code
_entity_poly.pdbx_strand_id
1 'polypeptide(L)'
;MQNRELRFNKEKFTNIKVQLILILLLGFILRFYHIDKFGIWSDEEVSILTANGQYYDINSLPKVFDNHFLQNENTVKNVVKGVTSEKVDFLSNNYGNFLFYDIMLHYWVKIFGNSDLSVRLLSLLFGLLLIILSYKVSLLLSNNKKLSLLIAFLVAIHPLFIAYSQEARAYTTATFFSLLSSYFFFMIVFKKDKRSKIFIFYSLSVVIAMLSHYLTYTIFISHAIIFILFVRDRASWQKYSIAVLCSLTLFSIWLYFGGFEGLKNLASNAPLFKEEVNNYELTKKIYFVPATLKNIIAACIQDWLWFFGIGLQNLGLQIRYIALLLIIPLGLVIYLLKKIKNDKNTIQIIISLLILIFTQTFLAIALSINSGNIILFQNLYTNFVVPYAMILLGYSLFNLFENQNKKLISYGATSFFVIIMLISCIPIYFKNENSKFPEQNIHYEIAQNIKSTYNKNDTIFIKSPYDARLINLYLDNDNLYIQKIDTNLPSMYLIKKNY
;
A
#
# COMPACT_ATOMS: atom_id res chain seq x y z
N MET A 1 37.90 18.97 30.00
CA MET A 1 37.62 17.83 29.12
C MET A 1 36.12 17.53 29.02
N GLN A 2 35.40 17.42 30.11
CA GLN A 2 33.95 17.11 30.14
C GLN A 2 33.06 18.07 29.30
N ASN A 3 33.31 19.38 29.30
CA ASN A 3 32.55 20.36 28.49
C ASN A 3 32.84 20.27 26.99
N ARG A 4 33.97 19.71 26.57
CA ARG A 4 34.29 19.49 25.14
C ARG A 4 33.59 18.24 24.60
N GLU A 5 33.52 17.17 25.39
CA GLU A 5 32.80 15.94 25.01
C GLU A 5 31.27 16.15 24.94
N LEU A 6 30.73 16.93 25.90
CA LEU A 6 29.31 17.31 25.88
C LEU A 6 28.96 18.22 24.68
N ARG A 7 29.84 19.15 24.29
CA ARG A 7 29.68 19.95 23.06
C ARG A 7 29.81 19.11 21.80
N PHE A 8 30.78 18.19 21.74
CA PHE A 8 30.98 17.31 20.58
C PHE A 8 29.80 16.33 20.39
N ASN A 9 29.23 15.83 21.48
CA ASN A 9 28.00 15.02 21.43
C ASN A 9 26.78 15.85 20.98
N LYS A 10 26.61 17.08 21.48
CA LYS A 10 25.53 17.98 21.11
C LYS A 10 25.60 18.39 19.64
N GLU A 11 26.77 18.69 19.10
CA GLU A 11 26.99 19.02 17.68
C GLU A 11 26.75 17.83 16.75
N LYS A 12 27.08 16.59 17.14
CA LYS A 12 26.78 15.40 16.38
C LYS A 12 25.25 15.15 16.25
N PHE A 13 24.52 15.30 17.33
CA PHE A 13 23.04 15.12 17.30
C PHE A 13 22.30 16.27 16.61
N THR A 14 22.88 17.44 16.45
CA THR A 14 22.28 18.55 15.69
C THR A 14 22.48 18.41 14.18
N ASN A 15 23.33 17.49 13.73
CA ASN A 15 23.53 17.25 12.31
C ASN A 15 22.28 16.59 11.67
N ILE A 16 21.67 17.29 10.74
CA ILE A 16 20.47 16.85 10.00
C ILE A 16 20.62 15.48 9.35
N LYS A 17 21.84 15.17 8.85
CA LYS A 17 22.12 13.84 8.24
C LYS A 17 22.02 12.72 9.28
N VAL A 18 22.58 12.94 10.48
CA VAL A 18 22.53 11.97 11.58
C VAL A 18 21.08 11.76 12.03
N GLN A 19 20.28 12.83 12.16
CA GLN A 19 18.87 12.72 12.51
C GLN A 19 18.07 11.93 11.46
N LEU A 20 18.32 12.17 10.17
CA LEU A 20 17.68 11.41 9.10
C LEU A 20 18.08 9.93 9.13
N ILE A 21 19.35 9.62 9.39
CA ILE A 21 19.84 8.24 9.54
C ILE A 21 19.14 7.56 10.73
N LEU A 22 19.00 8.24 11.87
CA LEU A 22 18.29 7.70 13.03
C LEU A 22 16.81 7.43 12.74
N ILE A 23 16.14 8.32 11.99
CA ILE A 23 14.77 8.11 11.55
C ILE A 23 14.67 6.90 10.60
N LEU A 24 15.63 6.73 9.70
CA LEU A 24 15.68 5.57 8.79
C LEU A 24 15.93 4.27 9.55
N LEU A 25 16.84 4.30 10.54
CA LEU A 25 17.10 3.14 11.40
C LEU A 25 15.85 2.75 12.21
N LEU A 26 15.16 3.72 12.81
CA LEU A 26 13.87 3.50 13.46
C LEU A 26 12.85 2.92 12.48
N GLY A 27 12.73 3.52 11.29
CA GLY A 27 11.83 3.05 10.24
C GLY A 27 12.14 1.63 9.77
N PHE A 28 13.42 1.25 9.69
CA PHE A 28 13.86 -0.12 9.40
C PHE A 28 13.47 -1.08 10.53
N ILE A 29 13.80 -0.75 11.79
CA ILE A 29 13.47 -1.61 12.94
C ILE A 29 11.99 -1.87 13.02
N LEU A 30 11.15 -0.84 12.89
CA LEU A 30 9.70 -0.98 12.94
C LEU A 30 9.12 -1.83 11.79
N ARG A 31 9.76 -1.85 10.62
CA ARG A 31 9.29 -2.64 9.46
C ARG A 31 9.87 -4.04 9.43
N PHE A 32 11.08 -4.21 9.96
CA PHE A 32 11.78 -5.50 9.96
C PHE A 32 11.35 -6.39 11.13
N TYR A 33 11.03 -5.81 12.28
CA TYR A 33 10.61 -6.55 13.46
C TYR A 33 9.33 -7.34 13.16
N HIS A 34 9.38 -8.64 13.32
CA HIS A 34 8.28 -9.59 13.06
C HIS A 34 7.75 -9.58 11.60
N ILE A 35 8.56 -9.24 10.61
CA ILE A 35 8.17 -9.21 9.19
C ILE A 35 7.70 -10.58 8.69
N ASP A 36 8.23 -11.66 9.23
CA ASP A 36 7.93 -13.05 8.92
C ASP A 36 7.06 -13.75 10.00
N LYS A 37 6.48 -12.98 10.92
CA LYS A 37 5.65 -13.51 12.01
C LYS A 37 4.44 -14.30 11.52
N PHE A 38 3.80 -13.84 10.46
CA PHE A 38 2.63 -14.47 9.87
C PHE A 38 2.99 -15.14 8.55
N GLY A 39 2.36 -16.26 8.24
CA GLY A 39 2.48 -16.94 6.96
C GLY A 39 2.07 -16.05 5.77
N ILE A 40 2.26 -16.54 4.56
CA ILE A 40 1.81 -15.89 3.32
C ILE A 40 0.29 -15.94 3.24
N TRP A 41 -0.36 -14.83 2.92
CA TRP A 41 -1.79 -14.79 2.68
C TRP A 41 -2.11 -14.74 1.17
N SER A 42 -3.39 -14.92 0.80
CA SER A 42 -3.81 -15.16 -0.58
C SER A 42 -3.28 -14.15 -1.60
N ASP A 43 -3.31 -12.86 -1.29
CA ASP A 43 -2.83 -11.86 -2.24
C ASP A 43 -1.30 -11.87 -2.37
N GLU A 44 -0.55 -12.12 -1.28
CA GLU A 44 0.90 -12.30 -1.36
C GLU A 44 1.24 -13.53 -2.20
N GLU A 45 0.50 -14.63 -2.01
CA GLU A 45 0.64 -15.84 -2.81
C GLU A 45 0.49 -15.54 -4.30
N VAL A 46 -0.55 -14.79 -4.70
CA VAL A 46 -0.75 -14.39 -6.09
C VAL A 46 0.46 -13.64 -6.63
N SER A 47 1.01 -12.70 -5.88
CA SER A 47 2.23 -11.98 -6.30
C SER A 47 3.45 -12.90 -6.39
N ILE A 48 3.62 -13.84 -5.45
CA ILE A 48 4.75 -14.79 -5.43
C ILE A 48 4.65 -15.75 -6.62
N LEU A 49 3.48 -16.35 -6.85
CA LEU A 49 3.25 -17.24 -7.98
C LEU A 49 3.46 -16.52 -9.31
N THR A 50 2.86 -15.34 -9.46
CA THR A 50 3.04 -14.51 -10.65
C THR A 50 4.51 -14.17 -10.89
N ALA A 51 5.23 -13.76 -9.85
CA ALA A 51 6.67 -13.44 -9.95
C ALA A 51 7.52 -14.65 -10.36
N ASN A 52 7.10 -15.86 -9.98
CA ASN A 52 7.73 -17.10 -10.44
C ASN A 52 7.26 -17.56 -11.84
N GLY A 53 6.45 -16.77 -12.54
CA GLY A 53 5.89 -17.11 -13.85
C GLY A 53 4.84 -18.21 -13.78
N GLN A 54 4.34 -18.49 -12.59
CA GLN A 54 3.33 -19.51 -12.33
C GLN A 54 1.93 -18.88 -12.32
N TYR A 55 1.02 -19.47 -13.06
CA TYR A 55 -0.39 -19.10 -13.07
C TYR A 55 -1.21 -20.33 -13.40
N TYR A 56 -2.42 -20.42 -12.86
CA TYR A 56 -3.31 -21.56 -13.07
C TYR A 56 -4.76 -21.10 -13.20
N ASP A 57 -5.56 -22.01 -13.80
CA ASP A 57 -6.99 -21.82 -13.95
C ASP A 57 -7.71 -22.57 -12.83
N ILE A 58 -8.41 -21.85 -11.97
CA ILE A 58 -9.17 -22.45 -10.87
C ILE A 58 -10.25 -23.41 -11.36
N ASN A 59 -10.80 -23.15 -12.56
CA ASN A 59 -11.84 -24.01 -13.16
C ASN A 59 -11.27 -25.27 -13.83
N SER A 60 -9.98 -25.24 -14.16
CA SER A 60 -9.25 -26.38 -14.74
C SER A 60 -8.32 -27.07 -13.76
N LEU A 61 -8.44 -26.77 -12.47
CA LEU A 61 -7.64 -27.41 -11.43
C LEU A 61 -7.86 -28.93 -11.50
N PRO A 62 -6.80 -29.74 -11.64
CA PRO A 62 -6.92 -31.17 -11.60
C PRO A 62 -7.45 -31.62 -10.24
N LYS A 63 -8.16 -32.75 -10.21
CA LYS A 63 -8.61 -33.36 -8.94
C LYS A 63 -7.45 -33.73 -8.02
N VAL A 64 -6.25 -33.87 -8.59
CA VAL A 64 -5.01 -34.18 -7.92
C VAL A 64 -3.98 -33.12 -8.29
N PHE A 65 -3.49 -32.40 -7.31
CA PHE A 65 -2.39 -31.47 -7.47
C PHE A 65 -1.09 -32.24 -7.28
N ASP A 66 -0.30 -32.36 -8.34
CA ASP A 66 1.11 -32.69 -8.20
C ASP A 66 1.94 -31.40 -8.36
N ASN A 67 3.19 -31.42 -7.94
CA ASN A 67 4.07 -30.26 -8.07
C ASN A 67 4.40 -29.92 -9.54
N HIS A 68 4.08 -30.80 -10.49
CA HIS A 68 4.22 -30.54 -11.92
C HIS A 68 3.11 -29.64 -12.46
N PHE A 69 2.00 -29.47 -11.72
CA PHE A 69 0.88 -28.61 -12.12
C PHE A 69 1.27 -27.12 -12.24
N LEU A 70 2.24 -26.64 -11.47
CA LEU A 70 2.72 -25.26 -11.48
C LEU A 70 3.94 -25.04 -12.40
N GLN A 71 4.30 -25.98 -13.28
CA GLN A 71 5.49 -25.93 -14.11
C GLN A 71 5.32 -25.06 -15.36
N ASN A 72 5.20 -23.75 -15.16
CA ASN A 72 5.53 -22.81 -16.21
C ASN A 72 7.00 -22.38 -16.05
N GLU A 73 7.69 -22.17 -17.19
CA GLU A 73 9.04 -21.61 -17.17
C GLU A 73 9.05 -20.26 -16.43
N ASN A 74 9.98 -20.10 -15.51
CA ASN A 74 10.15 -18.85 -14.74
C ASN A 74 10.74 -17.74 -15.61
N THR A 75 9.92 -17.19 -16.51
CA THR A 75 10.26 -16.12 -17.47
C THR A 75 9.39 -14.89 -17.27
N VAL A 76 9.91 -13.71 -17.61
CA VAL A 76 9.13 -12.45 -17.61
C VAL A 76 7.87 -12.55 -18.47
N LYS A 77 7.91 -13.31 -19.58
CA LYS A 77 6.74 -13.55 -20.44
C LYS A 77 5.60 -14.23 -19.64
N ASN A 78 5.94 -15.20 -18.81
CA ASN A 78 4.97 -15.90 -17.97
C ASN A 78 4.52 -15.03 -16.78
N VAL A 79 5.38 -14.16 -16.24
CA VAL A 79 4.95 -13.14 -15.27
C VAL A 79 3.86 -12.25 -15.87
N VAL A 80 4.09 -11.73 -17.08
CA VAL A 80 3.09 -10.89 -17.79
C VAL A 80 1.78 -11.64 -18.01
N LYS A 81 1.84 -12.91 -18.40
CA LYS A 81 0.64 -13.76 -18.54
C LYS A 81 -0.08 -13.96 -17.21
N GLY A 82 0.65 -14.20 -16.11
CA GLY A 82 0.06 -14.38 -14.78
C GLY A 82 -0.70 -13.15 -14.29
N VAL A 83 -0.16 -11.95 -14.54
CA VAL A 83 -0.83 -10.68 -14.17
C VAL A 83 -2.17 -10.49 -14.89
N THR A 84 -2.32 -11.01 -16.12
CA THR A 84 -3.52 -10.85 -16.96
C THR A 84 -4.44 -12.05 -16.97
N SER A 85 -4.04 -13.17 -16.35
CA SER A 85 -4.77 -14.43 -16.41
C SER A 85 -6.20 -14.31 -15.86
N GLU A 86 -7.18 -14.81 -16.60
CA GLU A 86 -8.58 -14.96 -16.15
C GLU A 86 -8.75 -15.99 -15.03
N LYS A 87 -7.69 -16.69 -14.72
CA LYS A 87 -7.69 -18.07 -14.23
C LYS A 87 -7.49 -18.21 -12.73
N VAL A 88 -7.40 -17.10 -12.02
CA VAL A 88 -7.29 -17.07 -10.55
C VAL A 88 -8.67 -16.75 -9.98
N ASP A 89 -8.98 -17.27 -8.79
CA ASP A 89 -10.19 -16.93 -8.04
C ASP A 89 -10.48 -15.42 -8.16
N PHE A 90 -11.71 -15.06 -8.46
CA PHE A 90 -12.11 -13.66 -8.72
C PHE A 90 -11.74 -12.71 -7.57
N LEU A 91 -11.62 -13.21 -6.33
CA LEU A 91 -11.18 -12.44 -5.17
C LEU A 91 -9.66 -12.20 -5.13
N SER A 92 -8.88 -13.07 -5.77
CA SER A 92 -7.41 -13.05 -5.74
C SER A 92 -6.78 -12.59 -7.07
N ASN A 93 -7.59 -12.21 -8.06
CA ASN A 93 -7.09 -11.83 -9.38
C ASN A 93 -6.55 -10.40 -9.37
N ASN A 94 -5.35 -10.20 -9.91
CA ASN A 94 -4.75 -8.87 -10.05
C ASN A 94 -5.36 -8.02 -11.17
N TYR A 95 -6.17 -8.58 -12.06
CA TYR A 95 -6.85 -7.89 -13.16
C TYR A 95 -5.95 -6.97 -14.01
N GLY A 96 -4.74 -7.39 -14.28
CA GLY A 96 -3.74 -6.57 -14.98
C GLY A 96 -3.02 -5.55 -14.09
N ASN A 97 -3.35 -5.50 -12.81
CA ASN A 97 -2.70 -4.63 -11.81
C ASN A 97 -1.35 -5.21 -11.36
N PHE A 98 -0.49 -4.37 -10.79
CA PHE A 98 0.77 -4.74 -10.13
C PHE A 98 1.91 -5.21 -11.06
N LEU A 99 1.78 -5.09 -12.38
CA LEU A 99 2.78 -5.56 -13.34
C LEU A 99 4.22 -5.17 -12.97
N PHE A 100 4.44 -3.90 -12.63
CA PHE A 100 5.80 -3.42 -12.33
C PHE A 100 6.34 -4.08 -11.06
N TYR A 101 5.52 -4.22 -10.03
CA TYR A 101 5.91 -4.87 -8.78
C TYR A 101 6.23 -6.35 -9.00
N ASP A 102 5.37 -7.08 -9.73
CA ASP A 102 5.54 -8.52 -9.96
C ASP A 102 6.78 -8.80 -10.83
N ILE A 103 7.11 -7.93 -11.80
CA ILE A 103 8.38 -8.00 -12.54
C ILE A 103 9.58 -7.74 -11.62
N MET A 104 9.50 -6.73 -10.74
CA MET A 104 10.57 -6.49 -9.78
C MET A 104 10.73 -7.65 -8.80
N LEU A 105 9.62 -8.20 -8.30
CA LEU A 105 9.64 -9.35 -7.42
C LEU A 105 10.22 -10.59 -8.13
N HIS A 106 9.94 -10.79 -9.42
CA HIS A 106 10.54 -11.85 -10.23
C HIS A 106 12.07 -11.81 -10.20
N TYR A 107 12.68 -10.64 -10.46
CA TYR A 107 14.14 -10.52 -10.39
C TYR A 107 14.65 -10.61 -8.94
N TRP A 108 13.88 -10.11 -7.98
CA TRP A 108 14.22 -10.18 -6.56
C TRP A 108 14.31 -11.62 -6.07
N VAL A 109 13.29 -12.44 -6.34
CA VAL A 109 13.27 -13.85 -5.89
C VAL A 109 14.31 -14.70 -6.59
N LYS A 110 14.71 -14.37 -7.81
CA LYS A 110 15.85 -15.04 -8.50
C LYS A 110 17.19 -14.80 -7.79
N ILE A 111 17.34 -13.67 -7.11
CA ILE A 111 18.59 -13.32 -6.41
C ILE A 111 18.55 -13.76 -4.95
N PHE A 112 17.42 -13.53 -4.26
CA PHE A 112 17.30 -13.67 -2.81
C PHE A 112 16.42 -14.85 -2.37
N GLY A 113 15.79 -15.59 -3.29
CA GLY A 113 14.90 -16.71 -3.00
C GLY A 113 13.47 -16.30 -2.61
N ASN A 114 12.63 -17.34 -2.38
CA ASN A 114 11.18 -17.23 -2.16
C ASN A 114 10.76 -17.33 -0.67
N SER A 115 11.68 -17.21 0.29
CA SER A 115 11.28 -17.26 1.70
C SER A 115 10.36 -16.10 2.07
N ASP A 116 9.46 -16.28 3.06
CA ASP A 116 8.52 -15.27 3.54
C ASP A 116 9.22 -13.94 3.86
N LEU A 117 10.39 -14.02 4.49
CA LEU A 117 11.25 -12.87 4.73
C LEU A 117 11.69 -12.22 3.43
N SER A 118 12.25 -13.00 2.49
CA SER A 118 12.82 -12.47 1.25
C SER A 118 11.80 -11.71 0.43
N VAL A 119 10.63 -12.29 0.18
CA VAL A 119 9.60 -11.67 -0.68
C VAL A 119 9.06 -10.37 -0.11
N ARG A 120 9.03 -10.21 1.22
CA ARG A 120 8.58 -9.01 1.92
C ARG A 120 9.65 -7.91 1.98
N LEU A 121 10.95 -8.28 1.92
CA LEU A 121 12.05 -7.30 1.94
C LEU A 121 12.01 -6.31 0.78
N LEU A 122 11.46 -6.68 -0.38
CA LEU A 122 11.26 -5.75 -1.50
C LEU A 122 10.30 -4.60 -1.11
N SER A 123 9.17 -4.93 -0.49
CA SER A 123 8.21 -3.93 0.00
C SER A 123 8.78 -3.08 1.13
N LEU A 124 9.58 -3.69 2.03
CA LEU A 124 10.30 -2.98 3.08
C LEU A 124 11.28 -1.96 2.49
N LEU A 125 12.02 -2.32 1.45
CA LEU A 125 12.94 -1.40 0.76
C LEU A 125 12.22 -0.16 0.25
N PHE A 126 11.07 -0.33 -0.45
CA PHE A 126 10.26 0.80 -0.90
C PHE A 126 9.68 1.60 0.26
N GLY A 127 9.34 0.97 1.37
CA GLY A 127 8.91 1.65 2.60
C GLY A 127 10.00 2.57 3.19
N LEU A 128 11.27 2.16 3.14
CA LEU A 128 12.40 3.01 3.54
C LEU A 128 12.68 4.14 2.55
N LEU A 129 12.62 3.83 1.25
CA LEU A 129 12.77 4.85 0.20
C LEU A 129 11.66 5.90 0.28
N LEU A 130 10.45 5.53 0.70
CA LEU A 130 9.33 6.44 0.93
C LEU A 130 9.62 7.45 2.05
N ILE A 131 10.31 7.05 3.13
CA ILE A 131 10.73 7.97 4.21
C ILE A 131 11.70 9.01 3.65
N ILE A 132 12.71 8.58 2.88
CA ILE A 132 13.71 9.48 2.25
C ILE A 132 13.01 10.45 1.28
N LEU A 133 12.11 9.92 0.46
CA LEU A 133 11.39 10.72 -0.53
C LEU A 133 10.47 11.73 0.14
N SER A 134 9.78 11.36 1.22
CA SER A 134 8.94 12.27 2.00
C SER A 134 9.75 13.43 2.60
N TYR A 135 10.97 13.15 3.09
CA TYR A 135 11.91 14.20 3.49
C TYR A 135 12.25 15.15 2.32
N LYS A 136 12.57 14.59 1.14
CA LYS A 136 12.95 15.39 -0.05
C LYS A 136 11.78 16.22 -0.57
N VAL A 137 10.57 15.66 -0.65
CA VAL A 137 9.36 16.40 -1.07
C VAL A 137 9.08 17.53 -0.11
N SER A 138 9.12 17.26 1.18
CA SER A 138 8.90 18.27 2.22
C SER A 138 9.93 19.39 2.17
N LEU A 139 11.20 19.05 1.94
CA LEU A 139 12.28 20.03 1.80
C LEU A 139 12.11 20.87 0.52
N LEU A 140 11.68 20.25 -0.57
CA LEU A 140 11.37 20.95 -1.83
C LEU A 140 10.27 22.00 -1.62
N LEU A 141 9.20 21.64 -0.90
CA LEU A 141 8.04 22.49 -0.69
C LEU A 141 8.30 23.59 0.35
N SER A 142 8.91 23.26 1.47
CA SER A 142 9.05 24.17 2.63
C SER A 142 10.38 24.91 2.71
N ASN A 143 11.42 24.39 2.04
CA ASN A 143 12.81 24.81 2.23
C ASN A 143 13.28 24.76 3.71
N ASN A 144 12.62 23.95 4.54
CA ASN A 144 12.86 23.84 5.98
C ASN A 144 13.26 22.41 6.39
N LYS A 145 14.53 22.23 6.77
CA LYS A 145 15.09 20.92 7.12
C LYS A 145 14.44 20.31 8.38
N LYS A 146 14.08 21.12 9.37
CA LYS A 146 13.46 20.62 10.62
C LYS A 146 12.04 20.12 10.38
N LEU A 147 11.26 20.89 9.62
CA LEU A 147 9.93 20.46 9.16
C LEU A 147 10.04 19.15 8.36
N SER A 148 11.01 19.07 7.45
CA SER A 148 11.21 17.86 6.62
C SER A 148 11.58 16.63 7.44
N LEU A 149 12.38 16.80 8.52
CA LEU A 149 12.68 15.71 9.47
C LEU A 149 11.43 15.28 10.25
N LEU A 150 10.62 16.23 10.70
CA LEU A 150 9.34 15.91 11.38
C LEU A 150 8.45 15.07 10.47
N ILE A 151 8.29 15.46 9.20
CA ILE A 151 7.46 14.72 8.24
C ILE A 151 8.05 13.33 7.96
N ALA A 152 9.37 13.22 7.75
CA ALA A 152 10.04 11.92 7.60
C ALA A 152 9.83 11.02 8.82
N PHE A 153 9.87 11.57 10.03
CA PHE A 153 9.61 10.85 11.27
C PHE A 153 8.15 10.35 11.34
N LEU A 154 7.17 11.22 11.02
CA LEU A 154 5.76 10.81 10.99
C LEU A 154 5.51 9.68 9.98
N VAL A 155 6.13 9.74 8.79
CA VAL A 155 6.06 8.67 7.78
C VAL A 155 6.76 7.39 8.26
N ALA A 156 7.87 7.51 9.02
CA ALA A 156 8.59 6.36 9.55
C ALA A 156 7.76 5.54 10.55
N ILE A 157 6.98 6.21 11.40
CA ILE A 157 6.15 5.57 12.44
C ILE A 157 4.70 5.34 12.02
N HIS A 158 4.33 5.67 10.77
CA HIS A 158 2.95 5.57 10.32
C HIS A 158 2.50 4.10 10.21
N PRO A 159 1.40 3.68 10.88
CA PRO A 159 1.03 2.27 11.01
C PRO A 159 0.72 1.60 9.65
N LEU A 160 0.06 2.28 8.70
CA LEU A 160 -0.19 1.72 7.37
C LEU A 160 1.11 1.43 6.61
N PHE A 161 2.08 2.33 6.66
CA PHE A 161 3.35 2.13 5.97
C PHE A 161 4.21 1.05 6.61
N ILE A 162 4.07 0.83 7.91
CA ILE A 162 4.68 -0.31 8.59
C ILE A 162 4.01 -1.60 8.11
N ALA A 163 2.68 -1.69 8.19
CA ALA A 163 1.92 -2.88 7.79
C ALA A 163 2.19 -3.27 6.33
N TYR A 164 2.05 -2.33 5.37
CA TYR A 164 2.27 -2.63 3.95
C TYR A 164 3.74 -2.87 3.56
N SER A 165 4.70 -2.46 4.40
CA SER A 165 6.10 -2.84 4.21
C SER A 165 6.39 -4.28 4.63
N GLN A 166 5.48 -4.92 5.34
CA GLN A 166 5.53 -6.32 5.79
C GLN A 166 4.69 -7.26 4.93
N GLU A 167 4.19 -6.78 3.79
CA GLU A 167 3.42 -7.57 2.81
C GLU A 167 4.16 -7.61 1.47
N ALA A 168 4.25 -8.78 0.84
CA ALA A 168 4.79 -8.95 -0.52
C ALA A 168 3.79 -8.46 -1.58
N ARG A 169 3.43 -7.16 -1.52
CA ARG A 169 2.43 -6.51 -2.38
C ARG A 169 2.90 -5.14 -2.85
N ALA A 170 2.31 -4.67 -3.95
CA ALA A 170 2.72 -3.45 -4.65
C ALA A 170 2.42 -2.13 -3.91
N TYR A 171 1.76 -2.15 -2.74
CA TYR A 171 1.23 -0.94 -2.10
C TYR A 171 2.29 0.11 -1.75
N THR A 172 3.41 -0.31 -1.16
CA THR A 172 4.53 0.61 -0.86
C THR A 172 5.22 1.11 -2.12
N THR A 173 5.34 0.26 -3.14
CA THR A 173 5.93 0.60 -4.46
C THR A 173 5.06 1.63 -5.18
N ALA A 174 3.74 1.41 -5.26
CA ALA A 174 2.80 2.34 -5.86
C ALA A 174 2.81 3.70 -5.16
N THR A 175 2.83 3.70 -3.80
CA THR A 175 2.93 4.93 -3.01
C THR A 175 4.24 5.67 -3.25
N PHE A 176 5.36 4.94 -3.31
CA PHE A 176 6.68 5.54 -3.59
C PHE A 176 6.70 6.23 -4.96
N PHE A 177 6.27 5.55 -6.04
CA PHE A 177 6.29 6.14 -7.38
C PHE A 177 5.24 7.23 -7.56
N SER A 178 4.09 7.17 -6.88
CA SER A 178 3.13 8.27 -6.82
C SER A 178 3.74 9.52 -6.17
N LEU A 179 4.44 9.36 -5.05
CA LEU A 179 5.12 10.48 -4.40
C LEU A 179 6.33 10.97 -5.21
N LEU A 180 7.04 10.07 -5.93
CA LEU A 180 8.15 10.43 -6.81
C LEU A 180 7.67 11.26 -8.00
N SER A 181 6.53 10.89 -8.61
CA SER A 181 5.91 11.69 -9.66
C SER A 181 5.51 13.07 -9.14
N SER A 182 4.96 13.14 -7.91
CA SER A 182 4.62 14.41 -7.27
C SER A 182 5.88 15.24 -6.94
N TYR A 183 7.00 14.62 -6.60
CA TYR A 183 8.27 15.34 -6.42
C TYR A 183 8.65 16.11 -7.68
N PHE A 184 8.67 15.43 -8.84
CA PHE A 184 8.98 16.08 -10.12
C PHE A 184 7.90 17.08 -10.53
N PHE A 185 6.64 16.76 -10.29
CA PHE A 185 5.52 17.66 -10.53
C PHE A 185 5.66 18.97 -9.72
N PHE A 186 5.99 18.88 -8.44
CA PHE A 186 6.21 20.06 -7.59
C PHE A 186 7.46 20.86 -8.00
N MET A 187 8.47 20.22 -8.58
CA MET A 187 9.58 20.97 -9.21
C MET A 187 9.08 21.80 -10.39
N ILE A 188 8.18 21.27 -11.22
CA ILE A 188 7.58 21.98 -12.34
C ILE A 188 6.75 23.17 -11.82
N VAL A 189 5.83 22.91 -10.89
CA VAL A 189 4.83 23.91 -10.46
C VAL A 189 5.43 24.96 -9.53
N PHE A 190 6.10 24.54 -8.45
CA PHE A 190 6.54 25.46 -7.37
C PHE A 190 7.97 25.98 -7.56
N LYS A 191 8.87 25.19 -8.18
CA LYS A 191 10.23 25.66 -8.50
C LYS A 191 10.34 26.19 -9.92
N LYS A 192 9.26 26.11 -10.71
CA LYS A 192 9.19 26.54 -12.12
C LYS A 192 10.34 25.96 -12.96
N ASP A 193 10.71 24.71 -12.68
CA ASP A 193 11.80 24.03 -13.35
C ASP A 193 11.35 23.57 -14.75
N LYS A 194 11.94 24.17 -15.78
CA LYS A 194 11.57 23.95 -17.18
C LYS A 194 12.52 22.97 -17.91
N ARG A 195 13.47 22.35 -17.20
CA ARG A 195 14.39 21.38 -17.81
C ARG A 195 13.65 20.15 -18.29
N SER A 196 13.85 19.77 -19.55
CA SER A 196 13.13 18.64 -20.18
C SER A 196 13.29 17.33 -19.42
N LYS A 197 14.45 17.09 -18.80
CA LYS A 197 14.68 15.90 -17.95
C LYS A 197 13.70 15.76 -16.80
N ILE A 198 13.19 16.88 -16.23
CA ILE A 198 12.21 16.83 -15.13
C ILE A 198 10.87 16.30 -15.64
N PHE A 199 10.44 16.70 -16.82
CA PHE A 199 9.22 16.22 -17.46
C PHE A 199 9.35 14.75 -17.88
N ILE A 200 10.54 14.30 -18.32
CA ILE A 200 10.81 12.90 -18.61
C ILE A 200 10.72 12.05 -17.33
N PHE A 201 11.38 12.45 -16.24
CA PHE A 201 11.30 11.74 -14.97
C PHE A 201 9.89 11.76 -14.36
N TYR A 202 9.15 12.86 -14.54
CA TYR A 202 7.73 12.91 -14.20
C TYR A 202 6.95 11.85 -14.98
N SER A 203 7.06 11.83 -16.32
CA SER A 203 6.35 10.86 -17.16
C SER A 203 6.69 9.42 -16.80
N LEU A 204 7.97 9.07 -16.64
CA LEU A 204 8.38 7.72 -16.25
C LEU A 204 7.85 7.31 -14.88
N SER A 205 7.90 8.21 -13.89
CA SER A 205 7.37 7.89 -12.55
C SER A 205 5.85 7.75 -12.54
N VAL A 206 5.11 8.50 -13.37
CA VAL A 206 3.68 8.31 -13.61
C VAL A 206 3.38 6.92 -14.15
N VAL A 207 4.07 6.51 -15.22
CA VAL A 207 3.87 5.19 -15.84
C VAL A 207 4.14 4.07 -14.84
N ILE A 208 5.27 4.14 -14.12
CA ILE A 208 5.64 3.13 -13.15
C ILE A 208 4.60 3.06 -12.00
N ALA A 209 4.10 4.20 -11.53
CA ALA A 209 3.04 4.22 -10.51
C ALA A 209 1.77 3.53 -11.02
N MET A 210 1.33 3.83 -12.24
CA MET A 210 0.15 3.21 -12.86
C MET A 210 0.33 1.71 -13.10
N LEU A 211 1.52 1.27 -13.50
CA LEU A 211 1.87 -0.15 -13.66
C LEU A 211 2.03 -0.86 -12.30
N SER A 212 2.25 -0.11 -11.22
CA SER A 212 2.27 -0.66 -9.85
C SER A 212 0.87 -0.75 -9.25
N HIS A 213 -0.02 0.21 -9.52
CA HIS A 213 -1.42 0.18 -9.10
C HIS A 213 -2.28 1.15 -9.91
N TYR A 214 -3.33 0.65 -10.57
CA TYR A 214 -4.18 1.47 -11.43
C TYR A 214 -4.77 2.68 -10.72
N LEU A 215 -5.25 2.53 -9.47
CA LEU A 215 -5.87 3.63 -8.73
C LEU A 215 -4.94 4.81 -8.43
N THR A 216 -3.64 4.71 -8.70
CA THR A 216 -2.72 5.88 -8.66
C THR A 216 -3.09 6.95 -9.67
N TYR A 217 -3.94 6.64 -10.68
CA TYR A 217 -4.44 7.65 -11.63
C TYR A 217 -5.12 8.83 -10.94
N THR A 218 -5.68 8.63 -9.74
CA THR A 218 -6.29 9.69 -8.92
C THR A 218 -5.31 10.81 -8.58
N ILE A 219 -4.03 10.45 -8.34
CA ILE A 219 -2.95 11.42 -8.11
C ILE A 219 -2.69 12.23 -9.37
N PHE A 220 -2.76 11.62 -10.55
CA PHE A 220 -2.47 12.31 -11.83
C PHE A 220 -3.63 13.20 -12.25
N ILE A 221 -4.88 12.85 -11.93
CA ILE A 221 -6.02 13.78 -12.03
C ILE A 221 -5.78 15.00 -11.13
N SER A 222 -5.33 14.77 -9.89
CA SER A 222 -4.99 15.87 -8.97
C SER A 222 -3.88 16.76 -9.53
N HIS A 223 -2.82 16.17 -10.13
CA HIS A 223 -1.76 16.93 -10.79
C HIS A 223 -2.32 17.81 -11.92
N ALA A 224 -3.21 17.27 -12.75
CA ALA A 224 -3.83 18.05 -13.82
C ALA A 224 -4.64 19.23 -13.26
N ILE A 225 -5.46 19.02 -12.22
CA ILE A 225 -6.22 20.08 -11.55
C ILE A 225 -5.26 21.16 -11.00
N ILE A 226 -4.22 20.76 -10.28
CA ILE A 226 -3.24 21.69 -9.69
C ILE A 226 -2.51 22.47 -10.80
N PHE A 227 -2.14 21.79 -11.89
CA PHE A 227 -1.45 22.40 -13.02
C PHE A 227 -2.34 23.48 -13.68
N ILE A 228 -3.61 23.19 -13.94
CA ILE A 228 -4.61 24.12 -14.47
C ILE A 228 -4.78 25.33 -13.53
N LEU A 229 -4.78 25.13 -12.22
CA LEU A 229 -4.98 26.20 -11.26
C LEU A 229 -3.78 27.14 -11.14
N PHE A 230 -2.53 26.62 -11.19
CA PHE A 230 -1.36 27.39 -10.77
C PHE A 230 -0.34 27.69 -11.87
N VAL A 231 -0.38 27.00 -13.02
CA VAL A 231 0.58 27.23 -14.11
C VAL A 231 -0.08 28.01 -15.24
N ARG A 232 0.59 29.10 -15.69
CA ARG A 232 0.06 29.99 -16.73
C ARG A 232 0.95 30.09 -17.96
N ASP A 233 2.23 29.70 -17.86
CA ASP A 233 3.17 29.87 -18.96
C ASP A 233 3.06 28.79 -20.03
N ARG A 234 3.08 29.21 -21.31
CA ARG A 234 2.88 28.36 -22.50
C ARG A 234 3.94 27.24 -22.60
N ALA A 235 5.19 27.53 -22.25
CA ALA A 235 6.28 26.56 -22.40
C ALA A 235 6.11 25.39 -21.41
N SER A 236 5.69 25.66 -20.17
CA SER A 236 5.37 24.60 -19.20
C SER A 236 4.15 23.80 -19.66
N TRP A 237 3.12 24.45 -20.22
CA TRP A 237 1.96 23.76 -20.78
C TRP A 237 2.33 22.79 -21.89
N GLN A 238 3.12 23.24 -22.88
CA GLN A 238 3.57 22.37 -23.98
C GLN A 238 4.32 21.14 -23.44
N LYS A 239 5.31 21.35 -22.57
CA LYS A 239 6.11 20.25 -22.02
C LYS A 239 5.29 19.31 -21.13
N TYR A 240 4.38 19.82 -20.32
CA TYR A 240 3.50 19.03 -19.47
C TYR A 240 2.55 18.19 -20.32
N SER A 241 1.91 18.78 -21.34
CA SER A 241 1.04 18.05 -22.26
C SER A 241 1.78 16.92 -22.97
N ILE A 242 3.01 17.18 -23.45
CA ILE A 242 3.85 16.13 -24.04
C ILE A 242 4.15 15.02 -23.02
N ALA A 243 4.52 15.37 -21.79
CA ALA A 243 4.80 14.39 -20.73
C ALA A 243 3.57 13.54 -20.41
N VAL A 244 2.37 14.12 -20.33
CA VAL A 244 1.11 13.41 -20.13
C VAL A 244 0.82 12.49 -21.30
N LEU A 245 0.94 12.98 -22.55
CA LEU A 245 0.74 12.15 -23.75
C LEU A 245 1.72 10.98 -23.79
N CYS A 246 3.00 11.22 -23.51
CA CYS A 246 3.99 10.13 -23.41
C CYS A 246 3.60 9.11 -22.34
N SER A 247 3.15 9.57 -21.15
CA SER A 247 2.73 8.66 -20.09
C SER A 247 1.53 7.80 -20.52
N LEU A 248 0.52 8.42 -21.14
CA LEU A 248 -0.66 7.72 -21.65
C LEU A 248 -0.30 6.73 -22.75
N THR A 249 0.57 7.12 -23.69
CA THR A 249 1.04 6.23 -24.76
C THR A 249 1.78 5.01 -24.19
N LEU A 250 2.74 5.22 -23.28
CA LEU A 250 3.48 4.12 -22.65
C LEU A 250 2.56 3.20 -21.84
N PHE A 251 1.60 3.75 -21.12
CA PHE A 251 0.63 2.95 -20.39
C PHE A 251 -0.32 2.20 -21.34
N SER A 252 -0.72 2.80 -22.47
CA SER A 252 -1.57 2.17 -23.48
C SER A 252 -0.89 0.96 -24.14
N ILE A 253 0.45 0.97 -24.25
CA ILE A 253 1.21 -0.21 -24.69
C ILE A 253 0.92 -1.40 -23.75
N TRP A 254 0.99 -1.19 -22.44
CA TRP A 254 0.63 -2.21 -21.47
C TRP A 254 -0.83 -2.68 -21.62
N LEU A 255 -1.76 -1.73 -21.74
CA LEU A 255 -3.18 -2.08 -21.96
C LEU A 255 -3.36 -2.97 -23.18
N TYR A 256 -2.65 -2.68 -24.28
CA TYR A 256 -2.69 -3.47 -25.50
C TYR A 256 -2.10 -4.89 -25.32
N PHE A 257 -1.00 -5.03 -24.58
CA PHE A 257 -0.32 -6.33 -24.39
C PHE A 257 -0.93 -7.20 -23.27
N GLY A 258 -1.98 -6.76 -22.58
CA GLY A 258 -2.66 -7.61 -21.60
C GLY A 258 -3.45 -6.88 -20.54
N GLY A 259 -3.11 -5.63 -20.20
CA GLY A 259 -3.83 -4.88 -19.16
C GLY A 259 -5.32 -4.69 -19.47
N PHE A 260 -5.68 -4.56 -20.76
CA PHE A 260 -7.08 -4.44 -21.18
C PHE A 260 -7.86 -5.74 -20.95
N GLU A 261 -7.24 -6.89 -21.14
CA GLU A 261 -7.84 -8.18 -20.81
C GLU A 261 -8.15 -8.30 -19.32
N GLY A 262 -7.19 -7.91 -18.46
CA GLY A 262 -7.43 -7.84 -17.03
C GLY A 262 -8.61 -6.94 -16.65
N LEU A 263 -8.76 -5.78 -17.28
CA LEU A 263 -9.91 -4.88 -17.06
C LEU A 263 -11.23 -5.48 -17.56
N LYS A 264 -11.23 -6.21 -18.67
CA LYS A 264 -12.39 -6.96 -19.16
C LYS A 264 -12.83 -8.02 -18.13
N ASN A 265 -11.86 -8.76 -17.58
CA ASN A 265 -12.12 -9.78 -16.56
C ASN A 265 -12.71 -9.17 -15.28
N LEU A 266 -12.24 -7.99 -14.88
CA LEU A 266 -12.86 -7.25 -13.79
C LEU A 266 -14.31 -6.90 -14.10
N ALA A 267 -14.60 -6.45 -15.32
CA ALA A 267 -15.96 -6.12 -15.75
C ALA A 267 -16.87 -7.35 -15.83
N SER A 268 -16.36 -8.50 -16.31
CA SER A 268 -17.10 -9.76 -16.38
C SER A 268 -17.46 -10.32 -15.01
N ASN A 269 -16.67 -10.02 -13.97
CA ASN A 269 -16.93 -10.42 -12.59
C ASN A 269 -17.85 -9.44 -11.82
N ALA A 270 -18.24 -8.31 -12.41
CA ALA A 270 -19.12 -7.34 -11.75
C ALA A 270 -20.47 -7.93 -11.27
N PRO A 271 -21.12 -8.88 -11.97
CA PRO A 271 -22.33 -9.52 -11.47
C PRO A 271 -22.11 -10.32 -10.17
N LEU A 272 -20.98 -11.03 -10.07
CA LEU A 272 -20.61 -11.78 -8.86
C LEU A 272 -20.39 -10.85 -7.67
N PHE A 273 -19.72 -9.70 -7.88
CA PHE A 273 -19.58 -8.68 -6.84
C PHE A 273 -20.94 -8.14 -6.37
N LYS A 274 -21.90 -7.94 -7.28
CA LYS A 274 -23.26 -7.49 -6.93
C LYS A 274 -24.01 -8.56 -6.13
N GLU A 275 -23.88 -9.83 -6.50
CA GLU A 275 -24.49 -10.94 -5.77
C GLU A 275 -23.94 -11.01 -4.33
N GLU A 276 -22.63 -10.92 -4.14
CA GLU A 276 -22.02 -10.90 -2.80
C GLU A 276 -22.48 -9.69 -1.96
N VAL A 277 -22.66 -8.52 -2.60
CA VAL A 277 -23.20 -7.33 -1.92
C VAL A 277 -24.66 -7.56 -1.49
N ASN A 278 -25.48 -8.18 -2.34
CA ASN A 278 -26.88 -8.49 -2.01
C ASN A 278 -26.99 -9.51 -0.86
N ASN A 279 -26.03 -10.43 -0.78
CA ASN A 279 -25.94 -11.44 0.27
C ASN A 279 -25.22 -10.95 1.53
N TYR A 280 -24.85 -9.67 1.63
CA TYR A 280 -24.06 -9.12 2.73
C TYR A 280 -24.68 -9.40 4.11
N GLU A 281 -25.99 -9.25 4.27
CA GLU A 281 -26.67 -9.47 5.55
C GLU A 281 -26.55 -10.93 6.05
N LEU A 282 -26.41 -11.89 5.12
CA LEU A 282 -26.22 -13.31 5.41
C LEU A 282 -24.76 -13.66 5.67
N THR A 283 -23.85 -13.12 4.81
CA THR A 283 -22.43 -13.51 4.81
C THR A 283 -21.55 -12.63 5.70
N LYS A 284 -21.96 -11.38 5.92
CA LYS A 284 -21.19 -10.33 6.62
C LYS A 284 -19.74 -10.17 6.12
N LYS A 285 -19.50 -10.51 4.84
CA LYS A 285 -18.16 -10.40 4.24
C LYS A 285 -17.70 -8.94 4.19
N ILE A 286 -16.60 -8.63 4.86
CA ILE A 286 -16.06 -7.26 5.03
C ILE A 286 -15.78 -6.56 3.68
N TYR A 287 -15.52 -7.33 2.62
CA TYR A 287 -15.18 -6.81 1.29
C TYR A 287 -16.38 -6.38 0.46
N PHE A 288 -17.60 -6.74 0.85
CA PHE A 288 -18.80 -6.52 0.03
C PHE A 288 -19.88 -5.69 0.73
N VAL A 289 -19.46 -4.77 1.58
CA VAL A 289 -20.38 -3.87 2.30
C VAL A 289 -21.13 -2.96 1.33
N PRO A 290 -22.48 -2.93 1.36
CA PRO A 290 -23.27 -2.10 0.46
C PRO A 290 -22.94 -0.60 0.55
N ALA A 291 -22.93 0.11 -0.58
CA ALA A 291 -22.66 1.55 -0.66
C ALA A 291 -23.87 2.39 -0.25
N THR A 292 -24.43 2.18 0.94
CA THR A 292 -25.43 3.08 1.52
C THR A 292 -24.78 4.38 1.98
N LEU A 293 -25.56 5.47 2.08
CA LEU A 293 -25.06 6.76 2.56
C LEU A 293 -24.36 6.62 3.93
N LYS A 294 -24.93 5.85 4.85
CA LYS A 294 -24.36 5.55 6.16
C LYS A 294 -22.99 4.87 6.04
N ASN A 295 -22.88 3.86 5.20
CA ASN A 295 -21.65 3.08 5.02
C ASN A 295 -20.56 3.91 4.32
N ILE A 296 -20.93 4.72 3.32
CA ILE A 296 -20.01 5.66 2.65
C ILE A 296 -19.45 6.68 3.65
N ILE A 297 -20.31 7.30 4.47
CA ILE A 297 -19.85 8.26 5.50
C ILE A 297 -18.91 7.57 6.50
N ALA A 298 -19.28 6.38 6.98
CA ALA A 298 -18.43 5.63 7.90
C ALA A 298 -17.07 5.28 7.27
N ALA A 299 -17.06 4.87 6.00
CA ALA A 299 -15.86 4.56 5.26
C ALA A 299 -14.95 5.79 5.02
N CYS A 300 -15.54 6.94 4.66
CA CYS A 300 -14.81 8.21 4.57
C CYS A 300 -14.14 8.59 5.90
N ILE A 301 -14.88 8.49 7.02
CA ILE A 301 -14.34 8.76 8.35
C ILE A 301 -13.17 7.81 8.65
N GLN A 302 -13.33 6.53 8.37
CA GLN A 302 -12.30 5.53 8.59
C GLN A 302 -11.04 5.81 7.78
N ASP A 303 -11.16 6.11 6.49
CA ASP A 303 -10.03 6.46 5.63
C ASP A 303 -9.30 7.71 6.13
N TRP A 304 -10.04 8.76 6.48
CA TRP A 304 -9.45 9.99 6.98
C TRP A 304 -8.74 9.79 8.33
N LEU A 305 -9.25 8.93 9.21
CA LEU A 305 -8.54 8.53 10.43
C LEU A 305 -7.20 7.88 10.08
N TRP A 306 -7.21 6.94 9.13
CA TRP A 306 -5.99 6.28 8.67
C TRP A 306 -5.02 7.23 7.98
N PHE A 307 -5.48 8.22 7.21
CA PHE A 307 -4.59 9.22 6.59
C PHE A 307 -3.75 9.96 7.63
N PHE A 308 -4.27 10.14 8.84
CA PHE A 308 -3.56 10.76 9.96
C PHE A 308 -2.95 9.76 10.94
N GLY A 309 -2.88 8.48 10.59
CA GLY A 309 -2.26 7.43 11.39
C GLY A 309 -3.08 6.96 12.59
N ILE A 310 -4.39 7.21 12.61
CA ILE A 310 -5.32 6.83 13.68
C ILE A 310 -5.99 5.50 13.32
N GLY A 311 -5.36 4.38 13.69
CA GLY A 311 -5.82 3.03 13.38
C GLY A 311 -6.45 2.28 14.55
N LEU A 312 -7.15 2.98 15.45
CA LEU A 312 -7.68 2.43 16.71
C LEU A 312 -8.82 1.40 16.52
N GLN A 313 -9.47 1.39 15.34
CA GLN A 313 -10.47 0.36 15.01
C GLN A 313 -9.89 -1.06 15.02
N ASN A 314 -8.60 -1.22 14.69
CA ASN A 314 -7.92 -2.51 14.78
C ASN A 314 -7.79 -3.03 16.22
N LEU A 315 -8.05 -2.18 17.22
CA LEU A 315 -8.15 -2.53 18.63
C LEU A 315 -9.59 -2.82 19.07
N GLY A 316 -10.54 -2.88 18.14
CA GLY A 316 -11.96 -3.15 18.43
C GLY A 316 -12.77 -1.93 18.84
N LEU A 317 -12.20 -0.72 18.77
CA LEU A 317 -12.93 0.50 19.12
C LEU A 317 -13.93 0.88 18.01
N GLN A 318 -15.16 1.21 18.43
CA GLN A 318 -16.22 1.57 17.49
C GLN A 318 -15.92 2.91 16.81
N ILE A 319 -16.08 2.95 15.48
CA ILE A 319 -15.77 4.12 14.64
C ILE A 319 -16.46 5.41 15.10
N ARG A 320 -17.68 5.32 15.62
CA ARG A 320 -18.45 6.50 16.13
C ARG A 320 -17.73 7.26 17.25
N TYR A 321 -16.97 6.57 18.10
CA TYR A 321 -16.20 7.21 19.17
C TYR A 321 -14.87 7.75 18.67
N ILE A 322 -14.23 7.01 17.73
CA ILE A 322 -12.93 7.40 17.16
C ILE A 322 -13.09 8.59 16.19
N ALA A 323 -14.25 8.73 15.55
CA ALA A 323 -14.53 9.81 14.62
C ALA A 323 -14.29 11.21 15.21
N LEU A 324 -14.52 11.39 16.49
CA LEU A 324 -14.27 12.65 17.19
C LEU A 324 -12.79 13.06 17.16
N LEU A 325 -11.87 12.10 17.02
CA LEU A 325 -10.44 12.39 16.92
C LEU A 325 -10.07 13.15 15.63
N LEU A 326 -10.90 13.08 14.58
CA LEU A 326 -10.70 13.89 13.36
C LEU A 326 -10.81 15.40 13.60
N ILE A 327 -11.47 15.82 14.66
CA ILE A 327 -11.57 17.25 15.03
C ILE A 327 -10.16 17.84 15.21
N ILE A 328 -9.21 17.04 15.72
CA ILE A 328 -7.84 17.52 16.00
C ILE A 328 -7.09 17.85 14.71
N PRO A 329 -6.89 16.91 13.75
CA PRO A 329 -6.18 17.22 12.50
C PRO A 329 -6.92 18.28 11.67
N LEU A 330 -8.25 18.26 11.61
CA LEU A 330 -9.03 19.29 10.90
C LEU A 330 -8.88 20.67 11.55
N GLY A 331 -8.93 20.76 12.87
CA GLY A 331 -8.69 22.00 13.61
C GLY A 331 -7.29 22.56 13.38
N LEU A 332 -6.28 21.69 13.30
CA LEU A 332 -4.90 22.07 12.97
C LEU A 332 -4.78 22.64 11.55
N VAL A 333 -5.45 22.01 10.58
CA VAL A 333 -5.46 22.51 9.18
C VAL A 333 -6.17 23.86 9.08
N ILE A 334 -7.33 24.02 9.73
CA ILE A 334 -8.05 25.29 9.78
C ILE A 334 -7.18 26.38 10.43
N TYR A 335 -6.50 26.07 11.52
CA TYR A 335 -5.56 27.00 12.16
C TYR A 335 -4.42 27.39 11.21
N LEU A 336 -3.82 26.41 10.53
CA LEU A 336 -2.77 26.65 9.53
C LEU A 336 -3.26 27.61 8.45
N LEU A 337 -4.42 27.35 7.83
CA LEU A 337 -4.98 28.19 6.77
C LEU A 337 -5.22 29.63 7.23
N LYS A 338 -5.70 29.82 8.46
CA LYS A 338 -5.87 31.16 9.05
C LYS A 338 -4.52 31.89 9.23
N LYS A 339 -3.47 31.17 9.64
CA LYS A 339 -2.14 31.74 9.90
C LYS A 339 -1.43 32.15 8.62
N ILE A 340 -1.51 31.32 7.57
CA ILE A 340 -0.77 31.53 6.32
C ILE A 340 -1.51 32.38 5.28
N LYS A 341 -2.67 32.97 5.62
CA LYS A 341 -3.54 33.67 4.67
C LYS A 341 -2.85 34.73 3.78
N ASN A 342 -1.71 35.26 4.21
CA ASN A 342 -0.93 36.26 3.47
C ASN A 342 0.26 35.65 2.70
N ASP A 343 0.59 34.35 2.90
CA ASP A 343 1.66 33.66 2.19
C ASP A 343 1.10 32.86 1.01
N LYS A 344 1.04 33.50 -0.16
CA LYS A 344 0.50 32.92 -1.39
C LYS A 344 1.16 31.58 -1.76
N ASN A 345 2.47 31.45 -1.57
CA ASN A 345 3.20 30.24 -1.94
C ASN A 345 2.78 29.08 -1.03
N THR A 346 2.79 29.28 0.29
CA THR A 346 2.37 28.25 1.23
C THR A 346 0.89 27.90 1.06
N ILE A 347 0.01 28.87 0.78
CA ILE A 347 -1.39 28.60 0.45
C ILE A 347 -1.51 27.67 -0.76
N GLN A 348 -0.80 27.95 -1.86
CA GLN A 348 -0.82 27.09 -3.05
C GLN A 348 -0.36 25.66 -2.75
N ILE A 349 0.67 25.50 -1.94
CA ILE A 349 1.15 24.17 -1.49
C ILE A 349 0.03 23.47 -0.70
N ILE A 350 -0.58 24.12 0.30
CA ILE A 350 -1.61 23.50 1.13
C ILE A 350 -2.85 23.14 0.30
N ILE A 351 -3.30 24.03 -0.60
CA ILE A 351 -4.39 23.74 -1.53
C ILE A 351 -4.05 22.53 -2.40
N SER A 352 -2.82 22.43 -2.90
CA SER A 352 -2.39 21.27 -3.71
C SER A 352 -2.43 19.97 -2.91
N LEU A 353 -1.98 19.98 -1.65
CA LEU A 353 -2.07 18.81 -0.76
C LEU A 353 -3.52 18.41 -0.50
N LEU A 354 -4.40 19.38 -0.27
CA LEU A 354 -5.84 19.14 -0.09
C LEU A 354 -6.47 18.56 -1.37
N ILE A 355 -6.14 19.09 -2.56
CA ILE A 355 -6.62 18.54 -3.84
C ILE A 355 -6.20 17.08 -3.99
N LEU A 356 -4.94 16.73 -3.68
CA LEU A 356 -4.44 15.35 -3.74
C LEU A 356 -5.23 14.40 -2.82
N ILE A 357 -5.57 14.85 -1.62
CA ILE A 357 -6.33 14.04 -0.65
C ILE A 357 -7.81 13.94 -1.06
N PHE A 358 -8.44 15.08 -1.37
CA PHE A 358 -9.88 15.11 -1.68
C PHE A 358 -10.22 14.43 -3.01
N THR A 359 -9.38 14.52 -4.04
CA THR A 359 -9.63 13.86 -5.32
C THR A 359 -9.76 12.34 -5.14
N GLN A 360 -8.90 11.73 -4.31
CA GLN A 360 -9.00 10.30 -3.98
C GLN A 360 -10.33 9.98 -3.28
N THR A 361 -10.71 10.76 -2.27
CA THR A 361 -11.95 10.55 -1.52
C THR A 361 -13.17 10.69 -2.44
N PHE A 362 -13.22 11.72 -3.28
CA PHE A 362 -14.33 11.92 -4.22
C PHE A 362 -14.45 10.80 -5.24
N LEU A 363 -13.33 10.33 -5.78
CA LEU A 363 -13.34 9.23 -6.74
C LEU A 363 -13.74 7.91 -6.07
N ALA A 364 -13.28 7.65 -4.84
CA ALA A 364 -13.72 6.49 -4.08
C ALA A 364 -15.24 6.52 -3.81
N ILE A 365 -15.81 7.67 -3.48
CA ILE A 365 -17.27 7.86 -3.33
C ILE A 365 -17.98 7.58 -4.66
N ALA A 366 -17.57 8.21 -5.75
CA ALA A 366 -18.20 8.08 -7.06
C ALA A 366 -18.20 6.63 -7.56
N LEU A 367 -17.06 5.95 -7.44
CA LEU A 367 -16.89 4.56 -7.83
C LEU A 367 -17.69 3.63 -6.92
N SER A 368 -17.76 3.90 -5.61
CA SER A 368 -18.56 3.11 -4.67
C SER A 368 -20.05 3.21 -4.96
N ILE A 369 -20.56 4.40 -5.29
CA ILE A 369 -21.95 4.58 -5.69
C ILE A 369 -22.23 3.79 -6.98
N ASN A 370 -21.31 3.86 -7.95
CA ASN A 370 -21.47 3.17 -9.24
C ASN A 370 -21.41 1.64 -9.10
N SER A 371 -20.50 1.12 -8.27
CA SER A 371 -20.33 -0.34 -8.07
C SER A 371 -21.31 -0.93 -7.05
N GLY A 372 -21.97 -0.11 -6.25
CA GLY A 372 -22.88 -0.54 -5.20
C GLY A 372 -22.20 -1.03 -3.92
N ASN A 373 -20.85 -0.95 -3.80
CA ASN A 373 -20.10 -1.37 -2.62
C ASN A 373 -19.01 -0.35 -2.21
N ILE A 374 -18.53 -0.43 -0.96
CA ILE A 374 -17.51 0.49 -0.42
C ILE A 374 -16.10 -0.09 -0.46
N ILE A 375 -15.83 -1.12 -1.27
CA ILE A 375 -14.52 -1.81 -1.31
C ILE A 375 -13.34 -0.84 -1.56
N LEU A 376 -13.57 0.22 -2.33
CA LEU A 376 -12.55 1.21 -2.68
C LEU A 376 -12.11 2.11 -1.53
N PHE A 377 -12.82 2.06 -0.39
CA PHE A 377 -12.41 2.68 0.86
C PHE A 377 -11.52 1.78 1.72
N GLN A 378 -11.09 0.63 1.23
CA GLN A 378 -10.07 -0.13 1.93
C GLN A 378 -8.72 0.59 1.81
N ASN A 379 -7.97 0.62 2.90
CA ASN A 379 -6.68 1.33 3.00
C ASN A 379 -5.68 0.94 1.90
N LEU A 380 -5.79 -0.27 1.37
CA LEU A 380 -4.94 -0.75 0.27
C LEU A 380 -5.16 0.02 -1.04
N TYR A 381 -6.34 0.63 -1.23
CA TYR A 381 -6.68 1.41 -2.42
C TYR A 381 -6.51 2.93 -2.23
N THR A 382 -6.31 3.38 -0.99
CA THR A 382 -6.24 4.82 -0.64
C THR A 382 -4.90 5.24 -0.04
N ASN A 383 -3.98 4.30 0.21
CA ASN A 383 -2.70 4.55 0.87
C ASN A 383 -1.78 5.55 0.15
N PHE A 384 -1.94 5.74 -1.17
CA PHE A 384 -1.06 6.66 -1.94
C PHE A 384 -1.25 8.13 -1.57
N VAL A 385 -2.33 8.52 -0.89
CA VAL A 385 -2.54 9.89 -0.43
C VAL A 385 -1.97 10.16 0.96
N VAL A 386 -1.67 9.12 1.72
CA VAL A 386 -1.14 9.23 3.09
C VAL A 386 0.12 10.11 3.19
N PRO A 387 1.11 10.05 2.27
CA PRO A 387 2.27 10.93 2.34
C PRO A 387 1.87 12.41 2.31
N TYR A 388 0.85 12.79 1.54
CA TYR A 388 0.37 14.18 1.45
C TYR A 388 -0.35 14.62 2.73
N ALA A 389 -1.11 13.71 3.35
CA ALA A 389 -1.72 13.96 4.66
C ALA A 389 -0.64 14.14 5.75
N MET A 390 0.45 13.36 5.72
CA MET A 390 1.58 13.52 6.63
C MET A 390 2.33 14.84 6.41
N ILE A 391 2.50 15.27 5.15
CA ILE A 391 3.08 16.58 4.84
C ILE A 391 2.17 17.68 5.38
N LEU A 392 0.86 17.61 5.16
CA LEU A 392 -0.12 18.58 5.65
C LEU A 392 -0.13 18.66 7.19
N LEU A 393 -0.12 17.50 7.86
CA LEU A 393 -0.03 17.40 9.32
C LEU A 393 1.27 18.03 9.84
N GLY A 394 2.41 17.70 9.21
CA GLY A 394 3.71 18.25 9.55
C GLY A 394 3.75 19.77 9.45
N TYR A 395 3.22 20.35 8.37
CA TYR A 395 3.06 21.80 8.22
C TYR A 395 2.21 22.40 9.34
N SER A 396 1.10 21.76 9.69
CA SER A 396 0.18 22.24 10.72
C SER A 396 0.83 22.23 12.10
N LEU A 397 1.51 21.14 12.47
CA LEU A 397 2.22 20.99 13.73
C LEU A 397 3.41 21.96 13.82
N PHE A 398 4.23 22.07 12.76
CA PHE A 398 5.41 22.93 12.74
C PHE A 398 5.03 24.42 12.89
N ASN A 399 3.95 24.83 12.26
CA ASN A 399 3.44 26.20 12.42
C ASN A 399 2.99 26.55 13.84
N LEU A 400 2.55 25.56 14.62
CA LEU A 400 2.31 25.74 16.06
C LEU A 400 3.62 25.94 16.84
N PHE A 401 4.71 25.20 16.49
CA PHE A 401 6.02 25.35 17.12
C PHE A 401 6.65 26.73 16.94
N GLU A 402 6.45 27.35 15.78
CA GLU A 402 6.97 28.68 15.51
C GLU A 402 6.28 29.77 16.34
N ASN A 403 5.09 29.49 16.85
CA ASN A 403 4.37 30.42 17.71
C ASN A 403 4.78 30.23 19.18
N GLN A 404 5.56 31.15 19.74
CA GLN A 404 6.08 31.08 21.09
C GLN A 404 4.98 30.81 22.14
N ASN A 405 3.81 31.47 22.01
CA ASN A 405 2.69 31.33 22.93
C ASN A 405 1.95 29.98 22.81
N LYS A 406 2.23 29.18 21.78
CA LYS A 406 1.56 27.91 21.48
C LYS A 406 2.49 26.70 21.52
N LYS A 407 3.73 26.87 21.97
CA LYS A 407 4.71 25.77 22.03
C LYS A 407 4.19 24.57 22.81
N LEU A 408 3.55 24.78 23.97
CA LEU A 408 3.01 23.69 24.79
C LEU A 408 1.91 22.93 24.04
N ILE A 409 1.01 23.65 23.34
CA ILE A 409 -0.03 23.03 22.50
C ILE A 409 0.61 22.22 21.36
N SER A 410 1.68 22.74 20.77
CA SER A 410 2.41 22.02 19.70
C SER A 410 3.06 20.74 20.18
N TYR A 411 3.72 20.77 21.34
CA TYR A 411 4.26 19.55 21.96
C TYR A 411 3.16 18.55 22.28
N GLY A 412 2.03 19.00 22.88
CA GLY A 412 0.89 18.16 23.19
C GLY A 412 0.28 17.53 21.93
N ALA A 413 0.05 18.31 20.88
CA ALA A 413 -0.49 17.80 19.60
C ALA A 413 0.48 16.82 18.91
N THR A 414 1.77 17.12 18.90
CA THR A 414 2.77 16.21 18.30
C THR A 414 2.84 14.90 19.08
N SER A 415 2.91 14.98 20.42
CA SER A 415 2.90 13.79 21.28
C SER A 415 1.63 12.96 21.11
N PHE A 416 0.48 13.61 20.96
CA PHE A 416 -0.79 12.94 20.67
C PHE A 416 -0.70 12.08 19.40
N PHE A 417 -0.23 12.65 18.27
CA PHE A 417 -0.10 11.89 17.02
C PHE A 417 0.94 10.79 17.11
N VAL A 418 2.07 11.04 17.75
CA VAL A 418 3.10 10.01 17.95
C VAL A 418 2.56 8.85 18.78
N ILE A 419 1.91 9.14 19.91
CA ILE A 419 1.37 8.12 20.81
C ILE A 419 0.26 7.33 20.10
N ILE A 420 -0.67 8.00 19.41
CA ILE A 420 -1.78 7.31 18.75
C ILE A 420 -1.30 6.44 17.57
N MET A 421 -0.29 6.89 16.82
CA MET A 421 0.33 6.08 15.77
C MET A 421 1.02 4.83 16.36
N LEU A 422 1.76 4.99 17.46
CA LEU A 422 2.39 3.85 18.14
C LEU A 422 1.37 2.87 18.70
N ILE A 423 0.28 3.37 19.31
CA ILE A 423 -0.83 2.53 19.76
C ILE A 423 -1.48 1.79 18.58
N SER A 424 -1.65 2.47 17.44
CA SER A 424 -2.19 1.87 16.21
C SER A 424 -1.27 0.79 15.60
N CYS A 425 0.00 0.75 15.98
CA CYS A 425 0.93 -0.33 15.60
C CYS A 425 0.82 -1.58 16.49
N ILE A 426 0.20 -1.49 17.66
CA ILE A 426 0.10 -2.64 18.60
C ILE A 426 -0.48 -3.89 17.92
N PRO A 427 -1.57 -3.83 17.13
CA PRO A 427 -2.09 -5.01 16.45
C PRO A 427 -1.11 -5.66 15.47
N ILE A 428 -0.24 -4.88 14.85
CA ILE A 428 0.76 -5.38 13.89
C ILE A 428 1.76 -6.31 14.58
N TYR A 429 2.16 -5.96 15.82
CA TYR A 429 3.24 -6.66 16.52
C TYR A 429 2.77 -7.70 17.54
N PHE A 430 1.66 -7.44 18.23
CA PHE A 430 1.29 -8.16 19.45
C PHE A 430 0.03 -9.01 19.34
N LYS A 431 -0.79 -8.87 18.28
CA LYS A 431 -1.87 -9.83 18.04
C LYS A 431 -1.29 -11.17 17.57
N ASN A 432 -1.85 -12.25 18.05
CA ASN A 432 -1.49 -13.61 17.62
C ASN A 432 -2.09 -13.96 16.27
N GLU A 433 -3.17 -13.28 15.88
CA GLU A 433 -3.79 -13.40 14.57
C GLU A 433 -3.57 -12.11 13.80
N ASN A 434 -3.30 -12.21 12.51
CA ASN A 434 -3.28 -11.03 11.67
C ASN A 434 -4.66 -10.36 11.74
N SER A 435 -4.70 -9.12 12.22
CA SER A 435 -5.96 -8.39 12.38
C SER A 435 -6.72 -8.17 11.07
N LYS A 436 -6.02 -8.29 9.94
CA LYS A 436 -6.54 -8.11 8.59
C LYS A 436 -6.91 -9.45 7.94
N PHE A 437 -6.15 -10.51 8.23
CA PHE A 437 -6.30 -11.85 7.66
C PHE A 437 -6.11 -12.91 8.76
N PRO A 438 -7.14 -13.19 9.58
CA PRO A 438 -7.03 -14.14 10.71
C PRO A 438 -6.62 -15.56 10.29
N GLU A 439 -6.95 -15.97 9.07
CA GLU A 439 -6.70 -17.31 8.55
C GLU A 439 -5.24 -17.53 8.09
N GLN A 440 -4.42 -16.49 8.07
CA GLN A 440 -3.07 -16.53 7.50
C GLN A 440 -2.16 -17.56 8.18
N ASN A 441 -2.21 -17.68 9.51
CA ASN A 441 -1.40 -18.64 10.25
C ASN A 441 -1.89 -20.08 10.15
N ILE A 442 -3.18 -20.29 9.91
CA ILE A 442 -3.77 -21.63 9.85
C ILE A 442 -3.10 -22.46 8.76
N HIS A 443 -2.92 -21.92 7.58
CA HIS A 443 -2.30 -22.63 6.45
C HIS A 443 -0.82 -22.97 6.70
N TYR A 444 -0.08 -22.05 7.32
CA TYR A 444 1.30 -22.28 7.73
C TYR A 444 1.40 -23.38 8.79
N GLU A 445 0.60 -23.34 9.85
CA GLU A 445 0.55 -24.34 10.92
C GLU A 445 0.15 -25.72 10.38
N ILE A 446 -0.85 -25.79 9.48
CA ILE A 446 -1.25 -27.02 8.80
C ILE A 446 -0.08 -27.57 7.99
N ALA A 447 0.62 -26.74 7.22
CA ALA A 447 1.78 -27.17 6.44
C ALA A 447 2.90 -27.73 7.33
N GLN A 448 3.20 -27.12 8.48
CA GLN A 448 4.19 -27.62 9.45
C GLN A 448 3.74 -28.95 10.07
N ASN A 449 2.47 -29.09 10.41
CA ASN A 449 1.92 -30.35 10.92
C ASN A 449 2.01 -31.48 9.86
N ILE A 450 1.70 -31.16 8.61
CA ILE A 450 1.86 -32.11 7.50
C ILE A 450 3.34 -32.51 7.39
N LYS A 451 4.28 -31.57 7.35
CA LYS A 451 5.73 -31.86 7.28
C LYS A 451 6.21 -32.79 8.40
N SER A 452 5.66 -32.66 9.60
CA SER A 452 6.07 -33.50 10.75
C SER A 452 5.51 -34.93 10.74
N THR A 453 4.40 -35.16 10.03
CA THR A 453 3.63 -36.42 10.07
C THR A 453 3.63 -37.19 8.75
N TYR A 454 4.04 -36.58 7.67
CA TYR A 454 3.94 -37.05 6.31
C TYR A 454 5.19 -37.77 5.84
N ASN A 455 4.99 -38.86 5.08
CA ASN A 455 6.02 -39.59 4.34
C ASN A 455 5.86 -39.33 2.83
N LYS A 456 6.96 -39.38 2.05
CA LYS A 456 6.98 -39.09 0.61
C LYS A 456 5.94 -39.86 -0.24
N ASN A 457 5.45 -40.99 0.24
CA ASN A 457 4.46 -41.81 -0.45
C ASN A 457 3.02 -41.58 0.02
N ASP A 458 2.81 -40.72 0.99
CA ASP A 458 1.47 -40.44 1.53
C ASP A 458 0.67 -39.53 0.61
N THR A 459 -0.65 -39.69 0.61
CA THR A 459 -1.57 -38.81 -0.13
C THR A 459 -2.23 -37.86 0.84
N ILE A 460 -2.16 -36.56 0.54
CA ILE A 460 -2.77 -35.50 1.34
C ILE A 460 -4.06 -35.06 0.66
N PHE A 461 -5.16 -35.14 1.40
CA PHE A 461 -6.46 -34.66 0.95
C PHE A 461 -6.74 -33.29 1.59
N ILE A 462 -7.09 -32.28 0.82
CA ILE A 462 -7.42 -30.94 1.30
C ILE A 462 -8.80 -30.55 0.81
N LYS A 463 -9.57 -29.95 1.71
CA LYS A 463 -10.99 -29.66 1.50
C LYS A 463 -11.25 -28.66 0.39
N SER A 464 -10.39 -27.64 0.23
CA SER A 464 -10.59 -26.58 -0.74
C SER A 464 -9.35 -26.36 -1.60
N PRO A 465 -9.50 -26.02 -2.89
CA PRO A 465 -8.38 -25.64 -3.75
C PRO A 465 -7.62 -24.40 -3.24
N TYR A 466 -8.31 -23.50 -2.57
CA TYR A 466 -7.74 -22.32 -1.94
C TYR A 466 -6.76 -22.70 -0.81
N ASP A 467 -7.19 -23.56 0.12
CA ASP A 467 -6.34 -24.03 1.22
C ASP A 467 -5.16 -24.84 0.69
N ALA A 468 -5.40 -25.67 -0.33
CA ALA A 468 -4.38 -26.48 -0.98
C ALA A 468 -3.22 -25.64 -1.53
N ARG A 469 -3.53 -24.54 -2.16
CA ARG A 469 -2.60 -23.57 -2.72
C ARG A 469 -1.65 -22.98 -1.67
N LEU A 470 -2.24 -22.42 -0.60
CA LEU A 470 -1.52 -21.74 0.48
C LEU A 470 -0.66 -22.74 1.27
N ILE A 471 -1.17 -23.95 1.50
CA ILE A 471 -0.42 -25.04 2.16
C ILE A 471 0.74 -25.50 1.28
N ASN A 472 0.53 -25.62 -0.04
CA ASN A 472 1.56 -26.09 -0.98
C ASN A 472 2.77 -25.15 -1.09
N LEU A 473 2.62 -23.83 -0.82
CA LEU A 473 3.76 -22.91 -0.77
C LEU A 473 4.83 -23.33 0.24
N TYR A 474 4.44 -24.02 1.29
CA TYR A 474 5.31 -24.47 2.38
C TYR A 474 5.74 -25.92 2.25
N LEU A 475 5.15 -26.69 1.34
CA LEU A 475 5.44 -28.11 1.17
C LEU A 475 6.40 -28.29 -0.01
N ASP A 476 7.70 -28.37 0.26
CA ASP A 476 8.78 -28.53 -0.73
C ASP A 476 8.85 -29.95 -1.34
N ASN A 477 7.74 -30.57 -1.75
CA ASN A 477 7.76 -31.98 -2.11
C ASN A 477 7.28 -32.28 -3.54
N ASP A 478 8.11 -33.07 -4.26
CA ASP A 478 7.90 -33.55 -5.63
C ASP A 478 6.73 -34.52 -5.81
N ASN A 479 6.10 -35.00 -4.74
CA ASN A 479 5.09 -36.08 -4.77
C ASN A 479 3.85 -35.77 -3.93
N LEU A 480 3.44 -34.50 -3.83
CA LEU A 480 2.24 -34.11 -3.08
C LEU A 480 1.00 -34.29 -3.95
N TYR A 481 0.16 -35.21 -3.60
CA TYR A 481 -1.16 -35.38 -4.21
C TYR A 481 -2.19 -34.66 -3.34
N ILE A 482 -2.77 -33.59 -3.86
CA ILE A 482 -3.84 -32.85 -3.20
C ILE A 482 -5.14 -33.20 -3.90
N GLN A 483 -6.04 -33.87 -3.22
CA GLN A 483 -7.34 -34.24 -3.76
C GLN A 483 -8.44 -33.46 -3.06
N LYS A 484 -9.31 -32.82 -3.86
CA LYS A 484 -10.54 -32.21 -3.33
C LYS A 484 -11.42 -33.31 -2.73
N ILE A 485 -11.79 -33.18 -1.46
CA ILE A 485 -12.69 -34.12 -0.79
C ILE A 485 -14.08 -33.49 -0.73
N ASP A 486 -15.12 -34.32 -0.94
CA ASP A 486 -16.49 -33.95 -0.71
C ASP A 486 -16.75 -33.66 0.80
N THR A 487 -17.50 -32.71 1.05
CA THR A 487 -17.71 -31.71 2.08
C THR A 487 -18.03 -32.15 3.52
N ASN A 488 -17.96 -33.43 3.90
CA ASN A 488 -18.44 -33.87 5.22
C ASN A 488 -17.34 -34.22 6.25
N LEU A 489 -16.07 -33.88 6.00
CA LEU A 489 -15.00 -34.14 6.95
C LEU A 489 -14.82 -32.95 7.93
N PRO A 490 -14.67 -33.22 9.23
CA PRO A 490 -14.50 -32.18 10.25
C PRO A 490 -13.12 -31.48 10.20
N SER A 491 -12.14 -32.04 9.49
CA SER A 491 -10.80 -31.50 9.38
C SER A 491 -10.52 -30.87 8.00
N MET A 492 -9.69 -29.82 7.95
CA MET A 492 -9.26 -29.17 6.69
C MET A 492 -8.43 -30.11 5.80
N TYR A 493 -7.76 -31.11 6.36
CA TYR A 493 -6.92 -32.06 5.62
C TYR A 493 -6.98 -33.46 6.24
N LEU A 494 -6.62 -34.44 5.43
CA LEU A 494 -6.51 -35.85 5.82
C LEU A 494 -5.29 -36.46 5.14
N ILE A 495 -4.46 -37.18 5.86
CA ILE A 495 -3.31 -37.90 5.32
C ILE A 495 -3.69 -39.36 5.20
N LYS A 496 -3.69 -39.90 3.96
CA LYS A 496 -3.80 -41.33 3.70
C LYS A 496 -2.40 -41.89 3.60
N LYS A 497 -2.01 -42.71 4.56
CA LYS A 497 -0.74 -43.41 4.53
C LYS A 497 -0.79 -44.57 3.50
N ASN A 498 0.10 -44.51 2.52
CA ASN A 498 0.30 -45.58 1.58
C ASN A 498 1.50 -46.40 2.12
N TYR A 499 1.21 -47.57 2.72
CA TYR A 499 2.19 -48.50 3.25
C TYR A 499 2.91 -49.24 2.13
#